data_b90f97631f03637196e3ba423ca1050a
#
_entry.id   b90f97631f03637196e3ba423ca1050a
#
_cell.length_a   1.000
_cell.length_b   1.000
_cell.length_c   1.000
_cell.angle_alpha   90.00
_cell.angle_beta   90.00
_cell.angle_gamma   90.00
#
_symmetry.space_group_name_H-M   'P 1'
#
loop_
_entity.id
_entity.type
_entity.pdbx_description
1 polymer ?
#
loop_
_entity_poly.entity_id
_entity_poly.type
_entity_poly.pdbx_seq_one_letter_code
_entity_poly.pdbx_strand_id
1 'polypeptide(L)'
;MVSLVGHMPVMSYFHDVAMFRVWDKGVPTTPDATTKPSASSVNWSSLLGQSASVALSDATVSAQFKSLLGDKYPVFQTNMEVAGELHAEDGNLIVGSGNAPHDGGTNEAMFAVNTATGKYYAVLFTDGKSFNAFGVANMRELPAPLLQWFQDKGGKL
;
A
#
# COMPACT_ATOMS: atom_id res chain seq x y z
N MET A 1 -17.14 -27.22 57.40
CA MET A 1 -16.88 -26.96 56.97
C MET A 1 -16.29 -26.41 56.33
N VAL A 2 -16.26 -26.54 56.17
CA VAL A 2 -15.88 -26.01 55.47
C VAL A 2 -15.22 -25.41 54.86
N SER A 3 -15.28 -25.54 54.71
CA SER A 3 -14.83 -24.98 53.93
C SER A 3 -14.13 -24.52 53.38
N LEU A 4 -14.15 -24.91 53.35
CA LEU A 4 -13.60 -24.46 52.59
C LEU A 4 -13.09 -24.03 51.80
N VAL A 5 -13.35 -24.33 51.93
CA VAL A 5 -13.16 -23.93 50.99
C VAL A 5 -12.58 -23.42 50.28
N GLY A 6 -12.66 -23.64 50.64
CA GLY A 6 -12.47 -23.24 49.75
C GLY A 6 -11.81 -22.66 49.22
N HIS A 7 -11.70 -22.94 49.21
CA HIS A 7 -11.30 -22.47 48.34
C HIS A 7 -10.71 -21.95 47.58
N MET A 8 -10.75 -22.21 47.82
CA MET A 8 -10.46 -22.01 46.95
C MET A 8 -10.01 -21.38 46.23
N PRO A 9 -10.17 -21.52 46.79
CA PRO A 9 -9.88 -21.12 45.85
C PRO A 9 -9.26 -20.54 45.17
N VAL A 10 -9.43 -20.90 45.61
CA VAL A 10 -9.24 -20.47 44.71
C VAL A 10 -8.39 -19.92 44.00
N MET A 11 -8.39 -20.13 44.23
CA MET A 11 -7.99 -19.85 43.38
C MET A 11 -7.41 -19.38 42.55
N SER A 12 -7.63 -19.80 43.12
CA SER A 12 -7.47 -19.58 42.06
C SER A 12 -7.04 -19.03 41.22
N TYR A 13 -7.05 -19.31 41.78
CA TYR A 13 -7.02 -18.93 40.55
C TYR A 13 -6.32 -18.24 39.97
N PHE A 14 -6.37 -18.68 40.63
CA PHE A 14 -6.10 -18.20 39.62
C PHE A 14 -5.24 -17.83 39.07
N HIS A 15 -5.33 -18.09 39.55
CA HIS A 15 -4.88 -17.92 38.58
C HIS A 15 -4.31 -17.64 37.92
N ASP A 16 -4.63 -17.98 38.40
CA ASP A 16 -4.41 -17.82 37.36
C ASP A 16 -3.80 -17.33 36.80
N VAL A 17 -3.94 -17.67 37.48
CA VAL A 17 -3.69 -17.28 36.61
C VAL A 17 -2.81 -17.06 35.91
N ALA A 18 -2.84 -17.25 36.50
CA ALA A 18 -2.37 -17.05 35.59
C ALA A 18 -1.79 -17.08 34.86
N MET A 19 -1.81 -17.32 35.01
CA MET A 19 -1.65 -17.35 34.03
C MET A 19 -1.20 -17.03 33.21
N PHE A 20 -1.17 -17.18 33.66
CA PHE A 20 -1.01 -16.83 32.59
C PHE A 20 -0.11 -16.43 32.18
N ARG A 21 0.14 -16.45 32.59
CA ARG A 21 0.78 -16.12 31.96
C ARG A 21 1.69 -16.22 31.42
N VAL A 22 1.91 -16.66 31.52
CA VAL A 22 2.45 -16.74 30.71
C VAL A 22 3.02 -16.62 30.00
N TRP A 23 3.22 -16.73 30.12
CA TRP A 23 3.46 -16.56 29.22
C TRP A 23 4.13 -16.08 28.75
N ASP A 24 4.15 -16.14 29.11
CA ASP A 24 4.44 -15.56 28.48
C ASP A 24 5.20 -15.22 28.03
N LYS A 25 5.38 -15.38 28.26
CA LYS A 25 6.01 -15.15 27.56
C LYS A 25 6.16 -15.01 26.61
N GLY A 26 6.20 -15.07 26.19
CA GLY A 26 6.21 -14.86 25.11
C GLY A 26 6.00 -14.70 24.38
N VAL A 27 5.80 -14.82 24.38
CA VAL A 27 5.46 -14.58 23.49
C VAL A 27 5.61 -14.04 22.69
N PRO A 28 5.71 -14.01 22.44
CA PRO A 28 5.91 -13.61 21.54
C PRO A 28 5.70 -13.19 20.76
N THR A 29 5.70 -13.13 20.54
CA THR A 29 5.43 -12.70 19.77
C THR A 29 5.62 -12.36 18.93
N THR A 30 5.57 -12.41 18.38
CA THR A 30 5.72 -12.15 17.46
C THR A 30 5.44 -11.66 16.74
N PRO A 31 5.52 -11.60 16.39
CA PRO A 31 5.25 -10.96 15.61
C PRO A 31 4.93 -10.65 14.64
N ASP A 32 4.52 -10.82 14.46
CA ASP A 32 4.25 -10.54 13.41
C ASP A 32 4.77 -9.59 12.80
N ALA A 33 5.35 -9.35 13.07
CA ALA A 33 6.17 -8.44 12.46
C ALA A 33 6.17 -8.44 10.99
N THR A 34 5.39 -9.20 10.47
CA THR A 34 5.15 -9.13 9.07
C THR A 34 4.13 -8.08 8.78
N THR A 35 3.98 -7.13 9.69
CA THR A 35 3.10 -6.02 9.42
C THR A 35 3.53 -5.35 8.15
N LYS A 36 2.72 -5.48 7.14
CA LYS A 36 2.91 -4.80 5.88
C LYS A 36 2.77 -3.31 6.14
N PRO A 37 3.72 -2.51 5.67
CA PRO A 37 3.55 -1.07 5.79
C PRO A 37 2.23 -0.64 5.18
N SER A 38 1.54 0.19 5.88
CA SER A 38 0.23 0.69 5.47
C SER A 38 0.37 2.09 4.87
N ALA A 39 -0.48 2.40 3.91
CA ALA A 39 -0.52 3.76 3.37
C ALA A 39 -0.83 4.77 4.45
N SER A 40 -1.49 4.35 5.53
CA SER A 40 -1.83 5.26 6.61
C SER A 40 -0.62 5.65 7.46
N SER A 41 0.52 4.99 7.32
CA SER A 41 1.75 5.37 8.02
C SER A 41 2.51 6.46 7.26
N VAL A 42 2.09 6.80 6.04
CA VAL A 42 2.71 7.83 5.22
C VAL A 42 1.92 9.12 5.39
N ASN A 43 2.62 10.23 5.59
CA ASN A 43 1.95 11.54 5.71
C ASN A 43 1.65 12.10 4.30
N TRP A 44 0.61 11.58 3.69
CA TRP A 44 0.24 11.98 2.34
C TRP A 44 -0.09 13.47 2.21
N SER A 45 -0.63 14.07 3.31
CA SER A 45 -0.97 15.50 3.28
C SER A 45 0.24 16.37 3.00
N SER A 46 1.42 15.97 3.51
CA SER A 46 2.63 16.77 3.31
C SER A 46 3.24 16.55 1.93
N LEU A 47 2.78 15.54 1.20
CA LEU A 47 3.31 15.23 -0.13
C LEU A 47 2.46 15.81 -1.25
N LEU A 48 1.23 16.23 -0.95
CA LEU A 48 0.35 16.83 -1.97
C LEU A 48 1.00 18.08 -2.55
N GLY A 49 0.92 18.22 -3.87
CA GLY A 49 1.53 19.34 -4.58
C GLY A 49 3.02 19.18 -4.81
N GLN A 50 3.63 18.11 -4.30
CA GLN A 50 5.03 17.82 -4.60
C GLN A 50 5.09 16.81 -5.73
N SER A 51 6.24 16.72 -6.39
CA SER A 51 6.43 15.75 -7.46
C SER A 51 6.17 14.33 -6.95
N ALA A 52 5.51 13.53 -7.75
CA ALA A 52 5.24 12.15 -7.40
C ALA A 52 6.54 11.37 -7.15
N SER A 53 7.65 11.79 -7.76
CA SER A 53 8.94 11.15 -7.52
C SER A 53 9.41 11.33 -6.07
N VAL A 54 8.99 12.42 -5.41
CA VAL A 54 9.31 12.65 -4.00
C VAL A 54 8.64 11.59 -3.13
N ALA A 55 7.37 11.29 -3.42
CA ALA A 55 6.66 10.24 -2.68
C ALA A 55 7.33 8.89 -2.89
N LEU A 56 7.83 8.62 -4.09
CA LEU A 56 8.49 7.35 -4.39
C LEU A 56 9.86 7.24 -3.72
N SER A 57 10.40 8.34 -3.20
CA SER A 57 11.63 8.31 -2.42
C SER A 57 11.39 7.88 -0.97
N ASP A 58 10.14 7.91 -0.52
CA ASP A 58 9.79 7.45 0.82
C ASP A 58 9.96 5.93 0.88
N ALA A 59 10.67 5.44 1.92
CA ALA A 59 10.99 4.02 2.02
C ALA A 59 9.74 3.14 2.11
N THR A 60 8.71 3.62 2.80
CA THR A 60 7.46 2.87 2.95
C THR A 60 6.74 2.77 1.61
N VAL A 61 6.60 3.90 0.92
CA VAL A 61 5.93 3.96 -0.38
C VAL A 61 6.69 3.10 -1.39
N SER A 62 8.01 3.25 -1.44
CA SER A 62 8.86 2.48 -2.33
C SER A 62 8.72 0.98 -2.10
N ALA A 63 8.70 0.55 -0.83
CA ALA A 63 8.56 -0.86 -0.50
C ALA A 63 7.20 -1.42 -0.95
N GLN A 64 6.14 -0.62 -0.83
CA GLN A 64 4.81 -1.04 -1.27
C GLN A 64 4.76 -1.23 -2.78
N PHE A 65 5.34 -0.27 -3.53
CA PHE A 65 5.35 -0.41 -4.99
C PHE A 65 6.26 -1.54 -5.46
N LYS A 66 7.38 -1.78 -4.77
CA LYS A 66 8.22 -2.94 -5.10
C LYS A 66 7.45 -4.24 -4.93
N SER A 67 6.72 -4.35 -3.83
CA SER A 67 5.92 -5.53 -3.56
C SER A 67 4.79 -5.70 -4.57
N LEU A 68 4.18 -4.60 -4.98
CA LEU A 68 3.06 -4.60 -5.92
C LEU A 68 3.49 -4.94 -7.35
N LEU A 69 4.59 -4.36 -7.80
CA LEU A 69 5.01 -4.40 -9.19
C LEU A 69 6.02 -5.52 -9.50
N GLY A 70 6.69 -6.04 -8.48
CA GLY A 70 7.66 -7.11 -8.66
C GLY A 70 8.70 -6.75 -9.71
N ASP A 71 8.82 -7.58 -10.73
CA ASP A 71 9.80 -7.41 -11.80
C ASP A 71 9.61 -6.12 -12.60
N LYS A 72 8.43 -5.52 -12.52
CA LYS A 72 8.14 -4.31 -13.28
C LYS A 72 8.49 -3.03 -12.52
N TYR A 73 8.95 -3.17 -11.28
CA TYR A 73 9.28 -1.99 -10.47
C TYR A 73 10.34 -1.10 -11.13
N PRO A 74 11.44 -1.64 -11.70
CA PRO A 74 12.42 -0.78 -12.37
C PRO A 74 11.82 0.00 -13.54
N VAL A 75 10.91 -0.62 -14.30
CA VAL A 75 10.22 0.06 -15.41
C VAL A 75 9.36 1.19 -14.84
N PHE A 76 8.66 0.91 -13.75
CA PHE A 76 7.83 1.91 -13.09
C PHE A 76 8.69 3.09 -12.62
N GLN A 77 9.86 2.83 -12.01
CA GLN A 77 10.74 3.89 -11.56
C GLN A 77 11.17 4.78 -12.72
N THR A 78 11.58 4.16 -13.83
CA THR A 78 12.00 4.92 -15.03
C THR A 78 10.83 5.74 -15.56
N ASN A 79 9.64 5.16 -15.60
CA ASN A 79 8.45 5.86 -16.09
C ASN A 79 7.94 6.93 -15.12
N MET A 80 8.59 7.08 -13.97
CA MET A 80 8.23 8.11 -13.00
C MET A 80 9.37 9.10 -12.78
N GLU A 81 10.43 9.06 -13.61
CA GLU A 81 11.54 10.00 -13.45
C GLU A 81 11.14 11.43 -13.75
N VAL A 82 10.28 11.62 -14.74
CA VAL A 82 9.72 12.93 -15.03
C VAL A 82 8.28 12.91 -14.53
N ALA A 83 8.10 13.22 -13.26
CA ALA A 83 6.81 13.03 -12.60
C ALA A 83 6.11 14.37 -12.37
N GLY A 84 4.78 14.36 -12.53
CA GLY A 84 3.94 15.48 -12.18
C GLY A 84 3.71 15.56 -10.67
N GLU A 85 2.89 16.51 -10.28
CA GLU A 85 2.57 16.72 -8.87
C GLU A 85 1.54 15.69 -8.39
N LEU A 86 1.67 15.35 -7.12
CA LEU A 86 0.67 14.52 -6.44
C LEU A 86 -0.56 15.36 -6.16
N HIS A 87 -1.71 14.77 -6.38
CA HIS A 87 -2.97 15.44 -6.05
C HIS A 87 -3.97 14.45 -5.46
N ALA A 88 -4.95 15.00 -4.75
CA ALA A 88 -5.98 14.20 -4.13
C ALA A 88 -7.16 14.10 -5.08
N GLU A 89 -7.78 12.92 -5.12
CA GLU A 89 -8.98 12.67 -5.90
C GLU A 89 -10.07 12.12 -4.98
N ASP A 90 -11.28 12.06 -5.47
CA ASP A 90 -12.40 11.52 -4.70
C ASP A 90 -12.12 10.11 -4.21
N GLY A 91 -12.73 9.75 -3.09
CA GLY A 91 -12.60 8.40 -2.56
C GLY A 91 -11.31 8.15 -1.79
N ASN A 92 -10.71 9.23 -1.27
CA ASN A 92 -9.47 9.14 -0.50
C ASN A 92 -8.29 8.65 -1.33
N LEU A 93 -8.28 9.01 -2.59
CA LEU A 93 -7.20 8.63 -3.49
C LEU A 93 -6.14 9.73 -3.58
N ILE A 94 -4.89 9.34 -3.53
CA ILE A 94 -3.77 10.20 -3.87
C ILE A 94 -3.21 9.64 -5.17
N VAL A 95 -3.05 10.52 -6.16
CA VAL A 95 -2.73 10.11 -7.52
C VAL A 95 -1.45 10.81 -7.97
N GLY A 96 -0.62 10.06 -8.70
CA GLY A 96 0.58 10.61 -9.30
C GLY A 96 0.84 9.96 -10.65
N SER A 97 1.44 10.71 -11.56
CA SER A 97 1.78 10.20 -12.87
C SER A 97 3.13 10.74 -13.32
N GLY A 98 3.71 10.08 -14.31
CA GLY A 98 4.99 10.50 -14.86
C GLY A 98 5.30 9.76 -16.15
N ASN A 99 6.48 10.07 -16.68
CA ASN A 99 6.96 9.41 -17.89
C ASN A 99 8.47 9.25 -17.82
N ALA A 100 8.98 8.36 -18.65
CA ALA A 100 10.42 8.19 -18.81
C ALA A 100 11.00 9.46 -19.47
N PRO A 101 12.24 9.82 -19.15
CA PRO A 101 12.88 10.99 -19.75
C PRO A 101 12.87 10.90 -21.27
N HIS A 102 12.38 11.95 -21.91
CA HIS A 102 12.29 12.09 -23.36
C HIS A 102 11.32 11.11 -24.05
N ASP A 103 10.53 10.36 -23.25
CA ASP A 103 9.65 9.31 -23.77
C ASP A 103 8.19 9.53 -23.39
N GLY A 104 7.79 10.77 -23.18
CA GLY A 104 6.40 11.08 -22.90
C GLY A 104 5.52 10.63 -24.04
N GLY A 105 4.42 9.96 -23.72
CA GLY A 105 3.53 9.39 -24.71
C GLY A 105 3.87 7.98 -25.14
N THR A 106 5.04 7.45 -24.72
CA THR A 106 5.49 6.13 -25.08
C THR A 106 5.72 5.26 -23.85
N ASN A 107 6.40 5.81 -22.84
CA ASN A 107 6.71 5.09 -21.61
C ASN A 107 6.29 5.96 -20.43
N GLU A 108 5.16 5.60 -19.85
CA GLU A 108 4.53 6.40 -18.80
C GLU A 108 3.99 5.50 -17.70
N ALA A 109 3.69 6.10 -16.57
CA ALA A 109 3.07 5.38 -15.47
C ALA A 109 2.13 6.31 -14.73
N MET A 110 1.11 5.71 -14.12
CA MET A 110 0.21 6.41 -13.21
C MET A 110 -0.08 5.49 -12.05
N PHE A 111 -0.18 6.07 -10.86
CA PHE A 111 -0.51 5.27 -9.69
C PHE A 111 -1.55 5.98 -8.84
N ALA A 112 -2.19 5.21 -7.98
CA ALA A 112 -3.10 5.74 -6.98
C ALA A 112 -2.89 4.97 -5.68
N VAL A 113 -3.06 5.69 -4.57
CA VAL A 113 -3.04 5.07 -3.24
C VAL A 113 -4.34 5.46 -2.54
N ASN A 114 -5.08 4.47 -2.09
CA ASN A 114 -6.27 4.73 -1.30
C ASN A 114 -5.85 4.83 0.15
N THR A 115 -5.88 6.05 0.70
CA THR A 115 -5.38 6.32 2.05
C THR A 115 -6.29 5.77 3.14
N ALA A 116 -7.56 5.49 2.83
CA ALA A 116 -8.47 4.91 3.80
C ALA A 116 -8.26 3.42 3.97
N THR A 117 -7.91 2.71 2.87
CA THR A 117 -7.74 1.26 2.90
C THR A 117 -6.29 0.82 2.87
N GLY A 118 -5.37 1.73 2.55
CA GLY A 118 -3.97 1.40 2.41
C GLY A 118 -3.65 0.63 1.13
N LYS A 119 -4.53 0.67 0.14
CA LYS A 119 -4.36 -0.11 -1.08
C LYS A 119 -3.68 0.71 -2.15
N TYR A 120 -2.72 0.11 -2.83
CA TYR A 120 -1.91 0.74 -3.89
C TYR A 120 -2.32 0.16 -5.24
N TYR A 121 -2.29 1.01 -6.26
CA TYR A 121 -2.62 0.65 -7.63
C TYR A 121 -1.62 1.31 -8.56
N ALA A 122 -1.31 0.67 -9.68
CA ALA A 122 -0.44 1.28 -10.69
C ALA A 122 -0.82 0.77 -12.07
N VAL A 123 -0.58 1.62 -13.07
CA VAL A 123 -0.71 1.24 -14.47
C VAL A 123 0.56 1.68 -15.16
N LEU A 124 1.15 0.78 -15.93
CA LEU A 124 2.30 1.06 -16.78
C LEU A 124 1.81 1.11 -18.22
N PHE A 125 2.28 2.11 -18.93
CA PHE A 125 2.08 2.23 -20.38
C PHE A 125 3.46 2.17 -21.01
N THR A 126 3.69 1.19 -21.87
CA THR A 126 5.02 0.94 -22.44
C THR A 126 4.93 0.78 -23.95
N ASP A 127 5.98 1.23 -24.63
CA ASP A 127 6.12 1.14 -26.08
C ASP A 127 4.98 1.81 -26.84
N GLY A 128 4.31 2.77 -26.20
CA GLY A 128 3.21 3.50 -26.82
C GLY A 128 1.97 2.66 -27.08
N LYS A 129 1.85 1.47 -26.47
CA LYS A 129 0.71 0.59 -26.79
C LYS A 129 0.38 -0.46 -25.74
N SER A 130 1.30 -0.80 -24.86
CA SER A 130 1.09 -1.91 -23.91
C SER A 130 0.75 -1.38 -22.54
N PHE A 131 -0.26 -1.98 -21.92
CA PHE A 131 -0.70 -1.61 -20.57
C PHE A 131 -0.55 -2.78 -19.62
N ASN A 132 -0.08 -2.48 -18.41
CA ASN A 132 -0.05 -3.45 -17.31
C ASN A 132 -0.63 -2.78 -16.09
N ALA A 133 -1.66 -3.39 -15.51
CA ALA A 133 -2.30 -2.87 -14.31
C ALA A 133 -1.92 -3.72 -13.10
N PHE A 134 -1.77 -3.08 -11.96
CA PHE A 134 -1.35 -3.72 -10.72
C PHE A 134 -2.28 -3.28 -9.60
N GLY A 135 -2.54 -4.19 -8.65
CA GLY A 135 -3.44 -3.93 -7.54
C GLY A 135 -4.89 -4.29 -7.83
N VAL A 136 -5.16 -4.78 -9.05
CA VAL A 136 -6.51 -5.19 -9.46
C VAL A 136 -6.44 -6.51 -10.21
N ALA A 137 -7.57 -7.22 -10.30
CA ALA A 137 -7.63 -8.46 -11.07
C ALA A 137 -7.81 -8.16 -12.57
N ASN A 138 -8.40 -7.03 -12.90
CA ASN A 138 -8.58 -6.64 -14.30
C ASN A 138 -8.68 -5.11 -14.39
N MET A 139 -8.53 -4.58 -15.61
CA MET A 139 -8.52 -3.13 -15.86
C MET A 139 -9.79 -2.43 -15.40
N ARG A 140 -10.93 -3.12 -15.43
CA ARG A 140 -12.21 -2.50 -15.05
C ARG A 140 -12.31 -2.18 -13.57
N GLU A 141 -11.43 -2.77 -12.76
CA GLU A 141 -11.42 -2.57 -11.31
C GLU A 141 -10.48 -1.44 -10.87
N LEU A 142 -9.85 -0.78 -11.84
CA LEU A 142 -8.98 0.33 -11.51
C LEU A 142 -9.78 1.49 -10.91
N PRO A 143 -9.19 2.24 -9.98
CA PRO A 143 -9.81 3.49 -9.51
C PRO A 143 -10.07 4.41 -10.70
N ALA A 144 -11.14 5.22 -10.59
CA ALA A 144 -11.61 6.05 -11.69
C ALA A 144 -10.50 6.88 -12.37
N PRO A 145 -9.60 7.55 -11.63
CA PRO A 145 -8.56 8.33 -12.30
C PRO A 145 -7.63 7.49 -13.17
N LEU A 146 -7.28 6.28 -12.70
CA LEU A 146 -6.40 5.40 -13.46
C LEU A 146 -7.12 4.81 -14.66
N LEU A 147 -8.39 4.50 -14.49
CA LEU A 147 -9.21 3.95 -15.56
C LEU A 147 -9.39 4.99 -16.66
N GLN A 148 -9.66 6.25 -16.27
CA GLN A 148 -9.80 7.34 -17.23
C GLN A 148 -8.51 7.55 -18.00
N TRP A 149 -7.37 7.61 -17.27
CA TRP A 149 -6.08 7.78 -17.89
C TRP A 149 -5.77 6.64 -18.88
N PHE A 150 -6.10 5.40 -18.50
CA PHE A 150 -5.94 4.23 -19.36
C PHE A 150 -6.73 4.40 -20.67
N GLN A 151 -7.98 4.87 -20.56
CA GLN A 151 -8.83 5.07 -21.74
C GLN A 151 -8.34 6.22 -22.59
N ASP A 152 -7.88 7.32 -21.96
CA ASP A 152 -7.36 8.48 -22.66
C ASP A 152 -6.12 8.11 -23.51
N LYS A 153 -5.36 7.11 -23.06
CA LYS A 153 -4.21 6.62 -23.81
C LYS A 153 -4.59 5.57 -24.87
N GLY A 154 -5.87 5.37 -25.08
CA GLY A 154 -6.35 4.45 -26.12
C GLY A 154 -6.59 3.02 -25.63
N GLY A 155 -6.57 2.81 -24.32
CA GLY A 155 -6.85 1.50 -23.74
C GLY A 155 -8.32 1.13 -23.94
N LYS A 156 -8.57 -0.15 -24.14
CA LYS A 156 -9.92 -0.66 -24.33
C LYS A 156 -10.21 -1.75 -23.31
N LEU A 157 -11.44 -1.77 -22.77
CA LEU A 157 -11.89 -2.72 -21.76
C LEU A 157 -12.51 -3.95 -22.39
#